data_d80fdd376ea361a6541e80becdfa4422
#
_entry.id   d80fdd376ea361a6541e80becdfa4422
#
_cell.length_a   1.000
_cell.length_b   1.000
_cell.length_c   1.000
_cell.angle_alpha   90.00
_cell.angle_beta   90.00
_cell.angle_gamma   90.00
#
_symmetry.space_group_name_H-M   'P 1'
#
loop_
_entity.id
_entity.type
_entity.pdbx_description
1 polymer ?
#
loop_
_entity_poly.entity_id
_entity_poly.type
_entity_poly.pdbx_seq_one_letter_code
_entity_poly.pdbx_strand_id
1 'polypeptide(L)'
;MKQIIRTAAATAVAAALTLSAAGAQAANVLVVLSDAAKLELRDQRVYDTGFYANELLQPVKKLLDAGHTITFATPLGKAPSVDRNSLDQSLFGGEAAMREHLALLDQLKLTSVSASPVLSLARVEQGGYAQYDAVYIPGGHAPMQDLIRSPAVGRLLAYFHQTSKPTALVCHGPAALVATLDQAEPFVAQLEAGGKTAAKGWIYAGYRMTVISNTEEEAGKGYLNGGVMKLTPQTALELAGGKYSSGPNWAPYLVTDRELITGQNPASAVGVADLLLARLQLVVK
;
A
#
# COMPACT_ATOMS: atom_id res chain seq x y z
N MET A 1 22.89 -87.12 4.17
CA MET A 1 22.10 -86.02 3.52
C MET A 1 21.92 -84.91 4.47
N LYS A 2 22.69 -83.80 4.36
CA LYS A 2 22.63 -82.62 5.20
C LYS A 2 21.96 -81.50 4.37
N GLN A 3 20.76 -81.05 4.79
CA GLN A 3 20.09 -79.84 4.23
C GLN A 3 20.72 -78.58 4.76
N ILE A 4 21.12 -77.73 3.82
CA ILE A 4 21.64 -76.39 4.17
C ILE A 4 20.47 -75.42 3.99
N ILE A 5 20.01 -74.82 5.08
CA ILE A 5 19.01 -73.79 5.07
C ILE A 5 19.78 -72.48 4.84
N ARG A 6 19.49 -71.76 3.75
CA ARG A 6 19.96 -70.42 3.47
C ARG A 6 18.92 -69.40 3.97
N THR A 7 19.25 -68.69 5.01
CA THR A 7 18.50 -67.53 5.47
C THR A 7 18.89 -66.31 4.65
N ALA A 8 17.92 -65.76 3.92
CA ALA A 8 18.08 -64.49 3.22
C ALA A 8 17.72 -63.36 4.20
N ALA A 9 18.70 -62.52 4.51
CA ALA A 9 18.48 -61.30 5.26
C ALA A 9 18.02 -60.20 4.30
N ALA A 10 16.78 -59.71 4.50
CA ALA A 10 16.26 -58.56 3.78
C ALA A 10 16.65 -57.28 4.52
N THR A 11 17.56 -56.52 3.92
CA THR A 11 17.95 -55.19 4.43
C THR A 11 16.91 -54.17 3.94
N ALA A 12 16.05 -53.65 4.86
CA ALA A 12 15.14 -52.56 4.59
C ALA A 12 15.93 -51.24 4.69
N VAL A 13 16.12 -50.57 3.57
CA VAL A 13 16.66 -49.22 3.52
C VAL A 13 15.50 -48.24 3.78
N ALA A 14 15.43 -47.69 4.98
CA ALA A 14 14.50 -46.58 5.32
C ALA A 14 15.07 -45.29 4.75
N ALA A 15 14.51 -44.83 3.63
CA ALA A 15 14.76 -43.50 3.12
C ALA A 15 14.05 -42.47 4.02
N ALA A 16 14.80 -41.78 4.88
CA ALA A 16 14.30 -40.63 5.64
C ALA A 16 14.13 -39.46 4.66
N LEU A 17 12.90 -39.18 4.28
CA LEU A 17 12.53 -37.91 3.64
C LEU A 17 12.65 -36.77 4.70
N THR A 18 13.78 -36.09 4.72
CA THR A 18 13.90 -34.82 5.41
C THR A 18 13.08 -33.77 4.63
N LEU A 19 11.84 -33.51 5.05
CA LEU A 19 11.14 -32.30 4.67
C LEU A 19 11.94 -31.13 5.28
N SER A 20 12.78 -30.51 4.46
CA SER A 20 13.29 -29.18 4.78
C SER A 20 12.08 -28.24 4.77
N ALA A 21 11.59 -27.85 5.94
CA ALA A 21 10.74 -26.70 6.06
C ALA A 21 11.58 -25.51 5.56
N ALA A 22 11.37 -25.12 4.30
CA ALA A 22 11.89 -23.84 3.81
C ALA A 22 11.24 -22.77 4.70
N GLY A 23 11.98 -22.29 5.69
CA GLY A 23 11.56 -21.15 6.50
C GLY A 23 11.26 -20.01 5.53
N ALA A 24 10.06 -19.44 5.59
CA ALA A 24 9.73 -18.26 4.80
C ALA A 24 10.79 -17.19 5.08
N GLN A 25 11.55 -16.80 4.06
CA GLN A 25 12.57 -15.77 4.22
C GLN A 25 11.88 -14.43 4.51
N ALA A 26 12.41 -13.68 5.49
CA ALA A 26 11.89 -12.37 5.81
C ALA A 26 12.04 -11.43 4.60
N ALA A 27 10.94 -10.90 4.11
CA ALA A 27 10.92 -9.91 3.04
C ALA A 27 11.10 -8.49 3.63
N ASN A 28 11.67 -7.57 2.85
CA ASN A 28 11.76 -6.16 3.18
C ASN A 28 10.67 -5.38 2.42
N VAL A 29 9.68 -4.88 3.14
CA VAL A 29 8.55 -4.12 2.56
C VAL A 29 8.78 -2.62 2.74
N LEU A 30 8.77 -1.88 1.65
CA LEU A 30 8.81 -0.42 1.67
C LEU A 30 7.39 0.12 1.86
N VAL A 31 7.16 0.83 2.95
CA VAL A 31 5.90 1.55 3.20
C VAL A 31 6.11 3.03 2.88
N VAL A 32 5.38 3.53 1.89
CA VAL A 32 5.48 4.94 1.47
C VAL A 32 4.28 5.72 2.00
N LEU A 33 4.58 6.78 2.73
CA LEU A 33 3.63 7.71 3.31
C LEU A 33 3.79 9.09 2.70
N SER A 34 2.79 9.94 2.87
CA SER A 34 2.83 11.35 2.44
C SER A 34 3.59 12.21 3.46
N ASP A 35 4.29 13.22 2.97
CA ASP A 35 4.82 14.33 3.80
C ASP A 35 3.75 15.36 4.16
N ALA A 36 2.61 15.35 3.45
CA ALA A 36 1.59 16.38 3.58
C ALA A 36 0.78 16.20 4.87
N ALA A 37 0.76 17.23 5.69
CA ALA A 37 -0.12 17.35 6.85
C ALA A 37 -1.40 18.13 6.54
N LYS A 38 -1.51 18.67 5.33
CA LYS A 38 -2.63 19.50 4.87
C LYS A 38 -2.98 19.15 3.43
N LEU A 39 -4.28 19.07 3.17
CA LEU A 39 -4.85 18.94 1.83
C LEU A 39 -5.49 20.28 1.43
N GLU A 40 -5.09 20.79 0.30
CA GLU A 40 -5.74 21.94 -0.31
C GLU A 40 -7.05 21.52 -0.98
N LEU A 41 -8.14 22.13 -0.58
CA LEU A 41 -9.47 21.92 -1.10
C LEU A 41 -9.87 23.02 -2.10
N ARG A 42 -11.03 22.87 -2.73
CA ARG A 42 -11.66 23.96 -3.51
C ARG A 42 -11.92 25.17 -2.60
N ASP A 43 -12.09 26.33 -3.21
CA ASP A 43 -12.41 27.60 -2.52
C ASP A 43 -11.35 27.99 -1.47
N GLN A 44 -10.08 27.64 -1.71
CA GLN A 44 -8.94 27.95 -0.86
C GLN A 44 -9.06 27.41 0.58
N ARG A 45 -9.95 26.47 0.80
CA ARG A 45 -10.02 25.74 2.08
C ARG A 45 -8.87 24.78 2.22
N VAL A 46 -8.52 24.48 3.47
CA VAL A 46 -7.48 23.53 3.82
C VAL A 46 -8.02 22.55 4.86
N TYR A 47 -7.72 21.29 4.69
CA TYR A 47 -8.06 20.21 5.61
C TYR A 47 -6.78 19.63 6.23
N ASP A 48 -6.76 19.49 7.56
CA ASP A 48 -5.67 18.81 8.25
C ASP A 48 -5.79 17.30 8.01
N THR A 49 -4.78 16.71 7.39
CA THR A 49 -4.79 15.32 6.93
C THR A 49 -3.52 14.56 7.32
N GLY A 50 -3.44 13.34 6.90
CA GLY A 50 -2.33 12.42 7.08
C GLY A 50 -2.68 11.05 6.55
N PHE A 51 -1.96 10.02 6.97
CA PHE A 51 -2.35 8.64 6.70
C PHE A 51 -3.55 8.21 7.56
N TYR A 52 -4.37 7.30 7.04
CA TYR A 52 -5.45 6.68 7.80
C TYR A 52 -4.87 5.60 8.72
N ALA A 53 -5.13 5.71 10.03
CA ALA A 53 -4.44 4.93 11.04
C ALA A 53 -4.63 3.41 10.88
N ASN A 54 -5.87 2.94 10.65
CA ASN A 54 -6.12 1.52 10.45
C ASN A 54 -5.50 0.99 9.15
N GLU A 55 -5.49 1.80 8.07
CA GLU A 55 -4.92 1.41 6.79
C GLU A 55 -3.40 1.28 6.84
N LEU A 56 -2.72 2.01 7.70
CA LEU A 56 -1.30 1.81 7.95
C LEU A 56 -1.06 0.67 8.94
N LEU A 57 -1.68 0.77 10.12
CA LEU A 57 -1.26 -0.02 11.28
C LEU A 57 -1.68 -1.48 11.20
N GLN A 58 -2.87 -1.79 10.68
CA GLN A 58 -3.31 -3.18 10.53
C GLN A 58 -2.43 -3.96 9.53
N PRO A 59 -2.15 -3.45 8.31
CA PRO A 59 -1.21 -4.09 7.39
C PRO A 59 0.21 -4.19 7.94
N VAL A 60 0.74 -3.11 8.51
CA VAL A 60 2.10 -3.11 9.08
C VAL A 60 2.23 -4.14 10.20
N LYS A 61 1.24 -4.20 11.12
CA LYS A 61 1.25 -5.21 12.18
C LYS A 61 1.24 -6.63 11.61
N LYS A 62 0.38 -6.92 10.63
CA LYS A 62 0.32 -8.25 9.98
C LYS A 62 1.65 -8.64 9.32
N LEU A 63 2.32 -7.70 8.65
CA LEU A 63 3.62 -7.94 8.03
C LEU A 63 4.70 -8.19 9.07
N LEU A 64 4.73 -7.40 10.15
CA LEU A 64 5.68 -7.59 11.26
C LEU A 64 5.44 -8.91 11.99
N ASP A 65 4.18 -9.27 12.27
CA ASP A 65 3.80 -10.54 12.92
C ASP A 65 4.18 -11.75 12.05
N ALA A 66 4.22 -11.58 10.73
CA ALA A 66 4.70 -12.59 9.78
C ALA A 66 6.23 -12.65 9.66
N GLY A 67 6.97 -11.82 10.41
CA GLY A 67 8.43 -11.80 10.44
C GLY A 67 9.08 -10.97 9.32
N HIS A 68 8.32 -10.17 8.57
CA HIS A 68 8.88 -9.28 7.56
C HIS A 68 9.46 -8.01 8.18
N THR A 69 10.42 -7.39 7.50
CA THR A 69 10.97 -6.10 7.88
C THR A 69 10.27 -4.97 7.15
N ILE A 70 10.11 -3.83 7.82
CA ILE A 70 9.42 -2.66 7.26
C ILE A 70 10.40 -1.49 7.21
N THR A 71 10.51 -0.88 6.04
CA THR A 71 11.17 0.41 5.86
C THR A 71 10.12 1.45 5.55
N PHE A 72 10.11 2.56 6.28
CA PHE A 72 9.19 3.66 6.04
C PHE A 72 9.87 4.78 5.27
N ALA A 73 9.18 5.35 4.30
CA ALA A 73 9.66 6.49 3.53
C ALA A 73 8.55 7.50 3.24
N THR A 74 8.96 8.77 3.09
CA THR A 74 8.12 9.85 2.56
C THR A 74 8.89 10.58 1.47
N PRO A 75 8.26 11.36 0.59
CA PRO A 75 8.97 12.06 -0.48
C PRO A 75 10.20 12.85 0.00
N LEU A 76 10.07 13.60 1.10
CA LEU A 76 11.12 14.46 1.64
C LEU A 76 11.79 13.92 2.92
N GLY A 77 11.34 12.79 3.46
CA GLY A 77 11.83 12.23 4.72
C GLY A 77 11.29 12.96 5.96
N LYS A 78 10.15 13.65 5.84
CA LYS A 78 9.49 14.28 6.99
C LYS A 78 8.60 13.26 7.71
N ALA A 79 8.49 13.39 9.02
CA ALA A 79 7.56 12.61 9.82
C ALA A 79 6.12 12.81 9.30
N PRO A 80 5.41 11.73 8.94
CA PRO A 80 4.03 11.84 8.46
C PRO A 80 3.07 12.19 9.60
N SER A 81 1.93 12.78 9.26
CA SER A 81 0.82 13.03 10.19
C SER A 81 -0.25 11.95 10.09
N VAL A 82 -1.05 11.81 11.15
CA VAL A 82 -2.24 10.95 11.18
C VAL A 82 -3.47 11.78 10.82
N ASP A 83 -4.32 11.28 9.96
CA ASP A 83 -5.65 11.84 9.76
C ASP A 83 -6.53 11.52 10.98
N ARG A 84 -7.02 12.56 11.66
CA ARG A 84 -7.75 12.40 12.91
C ARG A 84 -9.07 11.65 12.76
N ASN A 85 -9.70 11.70 11.59
CA ASN A 85 -10.93 10.95 11.31
C ASN A 85 -10.70 9.43 11.30
N SER A 86 -9.44 8.99 11.18
CA SER A 86 -9.07 7.57 11.25
C SER A 86 -8.93 7.03 12.68
N LEU A 87 -8.97 7.88 13.68
CA LEU A 87 -8.88 7.50 15.10
C LEU A 87 -10.26 7.11 15.65
N ASP A 88 -10.94 6.20 14.94
CA ASP A 88 -12.24 5.66 15.29
C ASP A 88 -12.09 4.16 15.53
N GLN A 89 -12.52 3.70 16.71
CA GLN A 89 -12.44 2.30 17.12
C GLN A 89 -13.17 1.34 16.18
N SER A 90 -14.22 1.80 15.50
CA SER A 90 -14.96 0.98 14.53
C SER A 90 -14.10 0.51 13.36
N LEU A 91 -13.10 1.30 12.97
CA LEU A 91 -12.15 0.99 11.91
C LEU A 91 -11.14 -0.11 12.29
N PHE A 92 -10.98 -0.36 13.60
CA PHE A 92 -10.05 -1.35 14.13
C PHE A 92 -10.72 -2.64 14.61
N GLY A 93 -12.06 -2.69 14.61
CA GLY A 93 -12.81 -3.79 15.19
C GLY A 93 -13.01 -3.67 16.70
N GLY A 94 -12.83 -2.48 17.27
CA GLY A 94 -13.10 -2.16 18.67
C GLY A 94 -11.96 -1.44 19.39
N GLU A 95 -12.26 -0.93 20.58
CA GLU A 95 -11.35 -0.08 21.36
C GLU A 95 -10.04 -0.77 21.75
N ALA A 96 -10.09 -2.06 22.14
CA ALA A 96 -8.89 -2.80 22.52
C ALA A 96 -7.91 -2.96 21.35
N ALA A 97 -8.43 -3.32 20.16
CA ALA A 97 -7.64 -3.42 18.95
C ALA A 97 -7.06 -2.06 18.52
N MET A 98 -7.85 -0.99 18.62
CA MET A 98 -7.35 0.36 18.34
C MET A 98 -6.19 0.74 19.26
N ARG A 99 -6.32 0.50 20.60
CA ARG A 99 -5.24 0.77 21.55
C ARG A 99 -3.95 0.00 21.21
N GLU A 100 -4.07 -1.27 20.84
CA GLU A 100 -2.91 -2.09 20.45
C GLU A 100 -2.20 -1.50 19.23
N HIS A 101 -2.95 -1.11 18.20
CA HIS A 101 -2.38 -0.51 16.99
C HIS A 101 -1.77 0.88 17.26
N LEU A 102 -2.39 1.69 18.09
CA LEU A 102 -1.82 2.99 18.47
C LEU A 102 -0.54 2.83 19.32
N ALA A 103 -0.47 1.82 20.19
CA ALA A 103 0.77 1.49 20.89
C ALA A 103 1.89 1.08 19.92
N LEU A 104 1.56 0.37 18.83
CA LEU A 104 2.53 0.08 17.77
C LEU A 104 2.99 1.38 17.07
N LEU A 105 2.09 2.33 16.79
CA LEU A 105 2.46 3.62 16.20
C LEU A 105 3.47 4.36 17.06
N ASP A 106 3.24 4.38 18.38
CA ASP A 106 4.15 5.01 19.35
C ASP A 106 5.51 4.32 19.40
N GLN A 107 5.53 2.97 19.36
CA GLN A 107 6.78 2.19 19.29
C GLN A 107 7.57 2.49 18.02
N LEU A 108 6.90 2.61 16.88
CA LEU A 108 7.50 2.95 15.60
C LEU A 108 7.98 4.41 15.51
N LYS A 109 7.51 5.29 16.40
CA LYS A 109 7.84 6.72 16.43
C LYS A 109 7.61 7.47 15.11
N LEU A 110 6.73 6.96 14.26
CA LEU A 110 6.57 7.46 12.88
C LEU A 110 6.21 8.94 12.83
N THR A 111 5.34 9.40 13.73
CA THR A 111 4.84 10.79 13.79
C THR A 111 5.73 11.72 14.60
N SER A 112 6.83 11.22 15.16
CA SER A 112 7.76 12.04 15.96
C SER A 112 8.63 12.91 15.06
N VAL A 113 8.51 14.23 15.19
CA VAL A 113 9.32 15.18 14.39
C VAL A 113 10.83 14.98 14.57
N SER A 114 11.26 14.57 15.78
CA SER A 114 12.68 14.45 16.12
C SER A 114 13.24 13.03 16.08
N ALA A 115 12.37 12.01 16.06
CA ALA A 115 12.79 10.61 16.19
C ALA A 115 12.16 9.67 15.16
N SER A 116 11.47 10.21 14.14
CA SER A 116 10.90 9.39 13.09
C SER A 116 11.97 8.64 12.30
N PRO A 117 11.81 7.32 12.08
CA PRO A 117 12.76 6.51 11.31
C PRO A 117 12.57 6.66 9.79
N VAL A 118 11.70 7.55 9.37
CA VAL A 118 11.29 7.70 7.96
C VAL A 118 12.46 8.18 7.11
N LEU A 119 12.69 7.50 6.00
CA LEU A 119 13.67 7.90 4.99
C LEU A 119 13.03 8.84 3.95
N SER A 120 13.85 9.72 3.34
CA SER A 120 13.41 10.36 2.10
C SER A 120 13.46 9.36 0.93
N LEU A 121 12.56 9.51 -0.07
CA LEU A 121 12.61 8.70 -1.28
C LEU A 121 13.93 8.87 -2.04
N ALA A 122 14.58 10.02 -1.94
CA ALA A 122 15.93 10.21 -2.47
C ALA A 122 16.95 9.27 -1.81
N ARG A 123 16.83 9.08 -0.49
CA ARG A 123 17.70 8.14 0.26
C ARG A 123 17.40 6.68 -0.12
N VAL A 124 16.12 6.33 -0.31
CA VAL A 124 15.69 5.01 -0.79
C VAL A 124 16.26 4.73 -2.18
N GLU A 125 16.19 5.70 -3.09
CA GLU A 125 16.73 5.61 -4.45
C GLU A 125 18.26 5.42 -4.44
N GLN A 126 18.98 6.18 -3.62
CA GLN A 126 20.43 6.03 -3.44
C GLN A 126 20.83 4.65 -2.93
N GLY A 127 20.04 4.07 -2.03
CA GLY A 127 20.25 2.71 -1.51
C GLY A 127 19.90 1.61 -2.51
N GLY A 128 19.20 1.95 -3.58
CA GLY A 128 18.70 1.04 -4.62
C GLY A 128 17.38 0.36 -4.24
N TYR A 129 16.44 0.38 -5.17
CA TYR A 129 15.11 -0.21 -4.97
C TYR A 129 15.13 -1.74 -4.90
N ALA A 130 16.19 -2.38 -5.39
CA ALA A 130 16.32 -3.84 -5.44
C ALA A 130 16.26 -4.52 -4.06
N GLN A 131 16.65 -3.80 -2.99
CA GLN A 131 16.60 -4.28 -1.62
C GLN A 131 15.20 -4.47 -1.04
N TYR A 132 14.18 -3.95 -1.71
CA TYR A 132 12.79 -4.08 -1.28
C TYR A 132 12.06 -5.12 -2.12
N ASP A 133 11.31 -6.00 -1.45
CA ASP A 133 10.57 -7.09 -2.07
C ASP A 133 9.14 -6.71 -2.46
N ALA A 134 8.60 -5.69 -1.79
CA ALA A 134 7.29 -5.13 -2.07
C ALA A 134 7.21 -3.66 -1.68
N VAL A 135 6.22 -2.93 -2.24
CA VAL A 135 5.83 -1.60 -1.78
C VAL A 135 4.37 -1.61 -1.30
N TYR A 136 4.12 -0.90 -0.20
CA TYR A 136 2.79 -0.66 0.35
C TYR A 136 2.54 0.84 0.51
N ILE A 137 1.37 1.33 0.06
CA ILE A 137 0.95 2.72 0.19
C ILE A 137 -0.46 2.77 0.79
N PRO A 138 -0.62 3.17 2.06
CA PRO A 138 -1.92 3.41 2.66
C PRO A 138 -2.56 4.68 2.11
N GLY A 139 -3.84 4.87 2.39
CA GLY A 139 -4.53 6.10 2.07
C GLY A 139 -4.54 7.10 3.23
N GLY A 140 -5.70 7.66 3.46
CA GLY A 140 -5.90 8.99 3.99
C GLY A 140 -5.86 9.97 2.83
N HIS A 141 -6.27 11.21 3.01
CA HIS A 141 -6.34 12.17 1.89
C HIS A 141 -4.98 12.74 1.48
N ALA A 142 -3.96 12.61 2.33
CA ALA A 142 -2.62 13.17 2.10
C ALA A 142 -1.96 12.74 0.77
N PRO A 143 -2.09 11.50 0.26
CA PRO A 143 -1.58 11.10 -1.06
C PRO A 143 -2.05 11.98 -2.22
N MET A 144 -3.23 12.58 -2.11
CA MET A 144 -3.78 13.50 -3.12
C MET A 144 -3.04 14.83 -3.18
N GLN A 145 -2.36 15.24 -2.10
CA GLN A 145 -1.61 16.49 -2.06
C GLN A 145 -0.23 16.37 -2.71
N ASP A 146 0.49 15.27 -2.45
CA ASP A 146 1.89 15.13 -2.87
C ASP A 146 2.19 13.86 -3.66
N LEU A 147 1.76 12.66 -3.22
CA LEU A 147 2.17 11.41 -3.84
C LEU A 147 1.69 11.29 -5.29
N ILE A 148 0.48 11.76 -5.59
CA ILE A 148 -0.16 11.67 -6.91
C ILE A 148 0.69 12.32 -8.02
N ARG A 149 1.55 13.27 -7.67
CA ARG A 149 2.36 14.07 -8.61
C ARG A 149 3.86 14.01 -8.34
N SER A 150 4.30 13.21 -7.35
CA SER A 150 5.70 13.14 -6.93
C SER A 150 6.57 12.40 -7.95
N PRO A 151 7.59 13.03 -8.57
CA PRO A 151 8.48 12.33 -9.49
C PRO A 151 9.26 11.18 -8.82
N ALA A 152 9.58 11.30 -7.53
CA ALA A 152 10.27 10.25 -6.79
C ALA A 152 9.38 9.01 -6.59
N VAL A 153 8.08 9.21 -6.29
CA VAL A 153 7.08 8.13 -6.24
C VAL A 153 6.92 7.50 -7.63
N GLY A 154 6.87 8.30 -8.68
CA GLY A 154 6.78 7.82 -10.05
C GLY A 154 7.94 6.88 -10.42
N ARG A 155 9.20 7.27 -10.13
CA ARG A 155 10.38 6.41 -10.39
C ARG A 155 10.34 5.12 -9.57
N LEU A 156 9.98 5.21 -8.30
CA LEU A 156 9.83 4.04 -7.42
C LEU A 156 8.82 3.06 -8.01
N LEU A 157 7.59 3.51 -8.28
CA LEU A 157 6.51 2.64 -8.78
C LEU A 157 6.80 2.11 -10.18
N ALA A 158 7.46 2.88 -11.05
CA ALA A 158 7.93 2.40 -12.34
C ALA A 158 8.94 1.26 -12.21
N TYR A 159 9.86 1.32 -11.23
CA TYR A 159 10.78 0.22 -10.94
C TYR A 159 10.04 -1.04 -10.49
N PHE A 160 9.07 -0.92 -9.57
CA PHE A 160 8.30 -2.05 -9.08
C PHE A 160 7.46 -2.68 -10.20
N HIS A 161 6.87 -1.86 -11.06
CA HIS A 161 6.17 -2.33 -12.26
C HIS A 161 7.10 -3.09 -13.21
N GLN A 162 8.26 -2.52 -13.58
CA GLN A 162 9.22 -3.15 -14.48
C GLN A 162 9.78 -4.47 -13.96
N THR A 163 9.94 -4.59 -12.65
CA THR A 163 10.46 -5.79 -11.99
C THR A 163 9.37 -6.74 -11.50
N SER A 164 8.10 -6.43 -11.79
CA SER A 164 6.92 -7.22 -11.36
C SER A 164 6.88 -7.50 -9.86
N LYS A 165 7.45 -6.60 -9.05
CA LYS A 165 7.41 -6.72 -7.59
C LYS A 165 6.05 -6.30 -7.04
N PRO A 166 5.51 -7.01 -6.02
CA PRO A 166 4.22 -6.70 -5.43
C PRO A 166 4.08 -5.22 -5.04
N THR A 167 3.02 -4.60 -5.55
CA THR A 167 2.67 -3.19 -5.33
C THR A 167 1.26 -3.14 -4.77
N ALA A 168 1.14 -2.84 -3.47
CA ALA A 168 -0.12 -2.86 -2.73
C ALA A 168 -0.52 -1.46 -2.26
N LEU A 169 -1.77 -1.06 -2.53
CA LEU A 169 -2.27 0.27 -2.19
C LEU A 169 -3.74 0.19 -1.75
N VAL A 170 -4.17 1.12 -0.90
CA VAL A 170 -5.55 1.12 -0.39
C VAL A 170 -6.12 2.54 -0.29
N CYS A 171 -7.43 2.66 -0.40
CA CYS A 171 -8.20 3.90 -0.24
C CYS A 171 -7.76 4.99 -1.24
N HIS A 172 -7.15 6.11 -0.79
CA HIS A 172 -6.56 7.12 -1.68
C HIS A 172 -5.13 6.74 -2.16
N GLY A 173 -4.49 5.74 -1.54
CA GLY A 173 -3.13 5.29 -1.91
C GLY A 173 -2.95 5.03 -3.40
N PRO A 174 -3.90 4.36 -4.11
CA PRO A 174 -3.79 4.09 -5.55
C PRO A 174 -3.64 5.34 -6.42
N ALA A 175 -4.02 6.54 -5.95
CA ALA A 175 -3.76 7.79 -6.67
C ALA A 175 -2.26 8.00 -6.96
N ALA A 176 -1.37 7.47 -6.10
CA ALA A 176 0.07 7.53 -6.29
C ALA A 176 0.55 6.90 -7.62
N LEU A 177 -0.22 5.98 -8.20
CA LEU A 177 0.08 5.36 -9.51
C LEU A 177 0.14 6.41 -10.64
N VAL A 178 -0.62 7.51 -10.52
CA VAL A 178 -0.62 8.61 -11.50
C VAL A 178 0.76 9.27 -11.61
N ALA A 179 1.56 9.27 -10.54
CA ALA A 179 2.92 9.82 -10.54
C ALA A 179 3.86 9.14 -11.54
N THR A 180 3.49 7.95 -12.06
CA THR A 180 4.27 7.26 -13.11
C THR A 180 4.02 7.80 -14.52
N LEU A 181 3.12 8.76 -14.70
CA LEU A 181 3.00 9.48 -15.96
C LEU A 181 4.21 10.40 -16.17
N ASP A 182 4.74 10.44 -17.39
CA ASP A 182 5.84 11.37 -17.75
C ASP A 182 5.48 12.83 -17.44
N GLN A 183 4.19 13.18 -17.54
CA GLN A 183 3.65 14.51 -17.30
C GLN A 183 2.62 14.48 -16.16
N ALA A 184 2.97 13.86 -15.02
CA ALA A 184 2.05 13.71 -13.89
C ALA A 184 1.56 15.05 -13.35
N GLU A 185 2.47 16.03 -13.11
CA GLU A 185 2.09 17.34 -12.57
C GLU A 185 1.14 18.11 -13.50
N PRO A 186 1.43 18.32 -14.81
CA PRO A 186 0.48 18.94 -15.73
C PRO A 186 -0.84 18.19 -15.84
N PHE A 187 -0.82 16.86 -15.81
CA PHE A 187 -2.04 16.04 -15.85
C PHE A 187 -2.91 16.28 -14.62
N VAL A 188 -2.34 16.22 -13.43
CA VAL A 188 -3.07 16.48 -12.18
C VAL A 188 -3.59 17.92 -12.13
N ALA A 189 -2.75 18.90 -12.47
CA ALA A 189 -3.13 20.30 -12.46
C ALA A 189 -4.33 20.62 -13.38
N GLN A 190 -4.37 20.03 -14.60
CA GLN A 190 -5.51 20.23 -15.49
C GLN A 190 -6.81 19.59 -14.94
N LEU A 191 -6.70 18.44 -14.26
CA LEU A 191 -7.86 17.80 -13.62
C LEU A 191 -8.39 18.63 -12.43
N GLU A 192 -7.48 19.15 -11.60
CA GLU A 192 -7.84 20.06 -10.50
C GLU A 192 -8.53 21.34 -10.96
N ALA A 193 -8.17 21.83 -12.16
CA ALA A 193 -8.82 22.95 -12.82
C ALA A 193 -10.17 22.56 -13.50
N GLY A 194 -10.61 21.30 -13.36
CA GLY A 194 -11.88 20.82 -13.96
C GLY A 194 -11.73 20.29 -15.40
N GLY A 195 -10.51 20.18 -15.92
CA GLY A 195 -10.24 19.54 -17.20
C GLY A 195 -10.53 18.05 -17.17
N LYS A 196 -10.72 17.45 -18.36
CA LYS A 196 -11.07 16.02 -18.52
C LYS A 196 -10.21 15.36 -19.59
N THR A 197 -9.04 15.91 -19.90
CA THR A 197 -8.16 15.34 -20.92
C THR A 197 -7.52 14.07 -20.38
N ALA A 198 -7.75 12.96 -21.09
CA ALA A 198 -7.14 11.69 -20.74
C ALA A 198 -5.63 11.70 -20.94
N ALA A 199 -4.92 10.99 -20.07
CA ALA A 199 -3.48 10.79 -20.21
C ALA A 199 -3.17 9.86 -21.40
N LYS A 200 -1.91 9.88 -21.84
CA LYS A 200 -1.37 8.97 -22.85
C LYS A 200 -0.10 8.31 -22.32
N GLY A 201 0.12 7.05 -22.71
CA GLY A 201 1.37 6.36 -22.41
C GLY A 201 1.57 5.96 -20.95
N TRP A 202 0.49 5.87 -20.16
CA TRP A 202 0.59 5.43 -18.77
C TRP A 202 0.95 3.96 -18.66
N ILE A 203 1.94 3.62 -17.84
CA ILE A 203 2.39 2.23 -17.68
C ILE A 203 1.34 1.30 -17.09
N TYR A 204 0.39 1.84 -16.30
CA TYR A 204 -0.74 1.10 -15.74
C TYR A 204 -2.04 1.21 -16.59
N ALA A 205 -1.96 1.76 -17.81
CA ALA A 205 -3.12 1.81 -18.69
C ALA A 205 -3.66 0.40 -18.97
N GLY A 206 -4.98 0.24 -18.81
CA GLY A 206 -5.64 -1.06 -18.97
C GLY A 206 -5.51 -2.03 -17.81
N TYR A 207 -4.77 -1.70 -16.75
CA TYR A 207 -4.80 -2.49 -15.51
C TYR A 207 -6.14 -2.37 -14.80
N ARG A 208 -6.63 -3.49 -14.29
CA ARG A 208 -7.79 -3.49 -13.38
C ARG A 208 -7.34 -2.99 -12.02
N MET A 209 -8.11 -2.09 -11.43
CA MET A 209 -7.80 -1.50 -10.13
C MET A 209 -9.05 -0.96 -9.44
N THR A 210 -8.92 -0.70 -8.16
CA THR A 210 -9.90 0.03 -7.36
C THR A 210 -9.20 1.11 -6.55
N VAL A 211 -9.98 2.05 -6.07
CA VAL A 211 -9.60 3.17 -5.21
C VAL A 211 -10.87 3.63 -4.53
N ILE A 212 -10.80 4.47 -3.53
CA ILE A 212 -12.01 5.06 -2.95
C ILE A 212 -12.89 5.66 -4.06
N SER A 213 -14.17 5.32 -4.03
CA SER A 213 -15.10 5.66 -5.10
C SER A 213 -15.58 7.10 -5.00
N ASN A 214 -15.99 7.66 -6.14
CA ASN A 214 -16.64 8.98 -6.17
C ASN A 214 -17.91 9.02 -5.31
N THR A 215 -18.61 7.89 -5.15
CA THR A 215 -19.79 7.79 -4.29
C THR A 215 -19.44 7.77 -2.80
N GLU A 216 -18.31 7.19 -2.43
CA GLU A 216 -17.76 7.26 -1.06
C GLU A 216 -17.27 8.67 -0.75
N GLU A 217 -16.59 9.32 -1.69
CA GLU A 217 -16.17 10.73 -1.54
C GLU A 217 -17.35 11.66 -1.32
N GLU A 218 -18.42 11.47 -2.10
CA GLU A 218 -19.65 12.24 -1.95
C GLU A 218 -20.31 12.01 -0.58
N ALA A 219 -20.38 10.73 -0.14
CA ALA A 219 -20.92 10.38 1.16
C ALA A 219 -20.03 10.87 2.33
N GLY A 220 -18.71 10.93 2.10
CA GLY A 220 -17.69 11.34 3.06
C GLY A 220 -17.44 12.86 3.14
N LYS A 221 -18.13 13.69 2.39
CA LYS A 221 -17.91 15.16 2.37
C LYS A 221 -17.88 15.82 3.76
N GLY A 222 -18.66 15.30 4.70
CA GLY A 222 -18.65 15.79 6.08
C GLY A 222 -17.30 15.71 6.77
N TYR A 223 -16.47 14.76 6.39
CA TYR A 223 -15.13 14.57 6.97
C TYR A 223 -14.14 15.69 6.57
N LEU A 224 -14.41 16.41 5.47
CA LEU A 224 -13.57 17.52 5.00
C LEU A 224 -13.98 18.89 5.55
N ASN A 225 -14.70 18.92 6.67
CA ASN A 225 -15.18 20.16 7.29
C ASN A 225 -16.00 21.03 6.31
N GLY A 226 -16.80 20.40 5.45
CA GLY A 226 -17.60 21.05 4.42
C GLY A 226 -16.81 21.55 3.21
N GLY A 227 -15.55 21.13 3.07
CA GLY A 227 -14.75 21.36 1.88
C GLY A 227 -15.00 20.32 0.79
N VAL A 228 -14.49 20.58 -0.40
CA VAL A 228 -14.57 19.69 -1.55
C VAL A 228 -13.18 19.48 -2.14
N MET A 229 -12.79 18.24 -2.40
CA MET A 229 -11.51 17.96 -3.06
C MET A 229 -11.46 18.60 -4.45
N LYS A 230 -10.28 19.06 -4.86
CA LYS A 230 -10.04 19.57 -6.22
C LYS A 230 -10.19 18.48 -7.27
N LEU A 231 -9.79 17.25 -6.90
CA LEU A 231 -9.76 16.06 -7.75
C LEU A 231 -10.06 14.82 -6.90
N THR A 232 -10.89 13.89 -7.41
CA THR A 232 -11.09 12.59 -6.76
C THR A 232 -10.15 11.55 -7.35
N PRO A 233 -9.66 10.58 -6.55
CA PRO A 233 -8.70 9.58 -7.03
C PRO A 233 -9.30 8.65 -8.09
N GLN A 234 -10.57 8.26 -7.99
CA GLN A 234 -11.24 7.48 -9.03
C GLN A 234 -11.19 8.21 -10.39
N THR A 235 -11.56 9.48 -10.43
CA THR A 235 -11.53 10.28 -11.66
C THR A 235 -10.11 10.37 -12.24
N ALA A 236 -9.09 10.53 -11.39
CA ALA A 236 -7.71 10.57 -11.83
C ALA A 236 -7.26 9.26 -12.49
N LEU A 237 -7.56 8.11 -11.85
CA LEU A 237 -7.17 6.80 -12.37
C LEU A 237 -7.92 6.43 -13.66
N GLU A 238 -9.22 6.73 -13.76
CA GLU A 238 -10.01 6.49 -14.99
C GLU A 238 -9.48 7.32 -16.16
N LEU A 239 -9.20 8.61 -15.95
CA LEU A 239 -8.65 9.49 -16.98
C LEU A 239 -7.17 9.19 -17.30
N ALA A 240 -6.43 8.56 -16.39
CA ALA A 240 -5.11 8.03 -16.68
C ALA A 240 -5.16 6.74 -17.54
N GLY A 241 -6.32 6.06 -17.61
CA GLY A 241 -6.53 4.87 -18.44
C GLY A 241 -6.65 3.57 -17.67
N GLY A 242 -6.86 3.62 -16.34
CA GLY A 242 -7.13 2.46 -15.48
C GLY A 242 -8.51 1.87 -15.74
N LYS A 243 -8.64 0.55 -15.63
CA LYS A 243 -9.92 -0.16 -15.64
C LYS A 243 -10.44 -0.24 -14.22
N TYR A 244 -11.09 0.83 -13.79
CA TYR A 244 -11.66 0.96 -12.46
C TYR A 244 -12.88 0.06 -12.27
N SER A 245 -13.02 -0.47 -11.03
CA SER A 245 -14.23 -1.12 -10.54
C SER A 245 -14.37 -0.89 -9.03
N SER A 246 -15.60 -0.92 -8.53
CA SER A 246 -15.92 -0.75 -7.11
C SER A 246 -16.97 -1.73 -6.63
N GLY A 247 -16.94 -2.03 -5.34
CA GLY A 247 -18.01 -2.65 -4.58
C GLY A 247 -18.95 -1.61 -3.94
N PRO A 248 -19.85 -2.05 -3.04
CA PRO A 248 -20.67 -1.15 -2.26
C PRO A 248 -19.84 -0.19 -1.41
N ASN A 249 -20.35 1.02 -1.17
CA ASN A 249 -19.68 2.00 -0.32
C ASN A 249 -19.35 1.42 1.06
N TRP A 250 -18.14 1.66 1.53
CA TRP A 250 -17.59 1.27 2.84
C TRP A 250 -17.50 -0.25 3.09
N ALA A 251 -17.92 -1.10 2.14
CA ALA A 251 -17.66 -2.53 2.17
C ALA A 251 -16.24 -2.84 1.65
N PRO A 252 -15.57 -3.89 2.16
CA PRO A 252 -14.26 -4.29 1.64
C PRO A 252 -14.38 -4.70 0.17
N TYR A 253 -13.55 -4.13 -0.68
CA TYR A 253 -13.46 -4.49 -2.09
C TYR A 253 -11.99 -4.46 -2.55
N LEU A 254 -11.55 -5.53 -3.19
CA LEU A 254 -10.15 -5.78 -3.55
C LEU A 254 -10.06 -6.11 -5.04
N VAL A 255 -9.08 -5.56 -5.70
CA VAL A 255 -8.75 -5.88 -7.10
C VAL A 255 -7.28 -6.20 -7.20
N THR A 256 -6.96 -7.30 -7.90
CA THR A 256 -5.59 -7.67 -8.24
C THR A 256 -5.44 -7.77 -9.75
N ASP A 257 -4.35 -7.24 -10.26
CA ASP A 257 -3.95 -7.39 -11.66
C ASP A 257 -2.43 -7.41 -11.76
N ARG A 258 -1.85 -8.53 -12.20
CA ARG A 258 -0.39 -8.73 -12.25
C ARG A 258 0.25 -8.49 -10.88
N GLU A 259 1.23 -7.57 -10.78
CA GLU A 259 1.90 -7.20 -9.52
C GLU A 259 1.06 -6.28 -8.63
N LEU A 260 0.00 -5.67 -9.18
CA LEU A 260 -0.80 -4.66 -8.50
C LEU A 260 -1.87 -5.29 -7.61
N ILE A 261 -1.99 -4.79 -6.38
CA ILE A 261 -3.02 -5.11 -5.39
C ILE A 261 -3.65 -3.79 -4.93
N THR A 262 -4.93 -3.61 -5.13
CA THR A 262 -5.63 -2.39 -4.71
C THR A 262 -6.85 -2.72 -3.85
N GLY A 263 -7.06 -1.90 -2.82
CA GLY A 263 -8.23 -1.94 -1.94
C GLY A 263 -9.00 -0.62 -2.01
N GLN A 264 -10.34 -0.68 -2.01
CA GLN A 264 -11.19 0.47 -2.26
C GLN A 264 -11.19 1.51 -1.12
N ASN A 265 -11.18 1.07 0.14
CA ASN A 265 -11.52 1.91 1.29
C ASN A 265 -10.86 1.38 2.57
N PRO A 266 -11.03 2.04 3.73
CA PRO A 266 -10.44 1.59 5.00
C PRO A 266 -10.79 0.14 5.39
N ALA A 267 -11.98 -0.33 5.06
CA ALA A 267 -12.39 -1.71 5.35
C ALA A 267 -11.63 -2.76 4.51
N SER A 268 -10.98 -2.33 3.43
CA SER A 268 -10.18 -3.19 2.54
C SER A 268 -8.75 -3.42 3.05
N ALA A 269 -8.27 -2.66 4.04
CA ALA A 269 -6.86 -2.63 4.44
C ALA A 269 -6.32 -4.00 4.85
N VAL A 270 -7.06 -4.75 5.67
CA VAL A 270 -6.68 -6.09 6.12
C VAL A 270 -6.57 -7.06 4.94
N GLY A 271 -7.55 -7.03 4.03
CA GLY A 271 -7.53 -7.88 2.84
C GLY A 271 -6.38 -7.56 1.88
N VAL A 272 -5.99 -6.28 1.74
CA VAL A 272 -4.80 -5.89 0.97
C VAL A 272 -3.53 -6.50 1.60
N ALA A 273 -3.41 -6.45 2.94
CA ALA A 273 -2.29 -7.06 3.64
C ALA A 273 -2.24 -8.58 3.46
N ASP A 274 -3.38 -9.27 3.51
CA ASP A 274 -3.44 -10.72 3.29
C ASP A 274 -3.00 -11.11 1.88
N LEU A 275 -3.44 -10.37 0.87
CA LEU A 275 -3.00 -10.57 -0.51
C LEU A 275 -1.50 -10.26 -0.69
N LEU A 276 -0.99 -9.22 -0.04
CA LEU A 276 0.43 -8.89 -0.07
C LEU A 276 1.27 -10.00 0.57
N LEU A 277 0.88 -10.49 1.75
CA LEU A 277 1.54 -11.62 2.42
C LEU A 277 1.57 -12.87 1.53
N ALA A 278 0.43 -13.19 0.88
CA ALA A 278 0.38 -14.32 -0.06
C ALA A 278 1.34 -14.15 -1.25
N ARG A 279 1.50 -12.93 -1.76
CA ARG A 279 2.46 -12.63 -2.85
C ARG A 279 3.91 -12.75 -2.38
N LEU A 280 4.24 -12.27 -1.17
CA LEU A 280 5.58 -12.36 -0.62
C LEU A 280 6.03 -13.82 -0.43
N GLN A 281 5.12 -14.73 -0.06
CA GLN A 281 5.41 -16.17 0.02
C GLN A 281 5.76 -16.81 -1.32
N LEU A 282 5.34 -16.23 -2.45
CA LEU A 282 5.64 -16.72 -3.80
C LEU A 282 6.97 -16.17 -4.33
N VAL A 283 7.39 -15.00 -3.91
CA VAL A 283 8.63 -14.33 -4.37
C VAL A 283 9.87 -14.94 -3.72
N VAL A 284 9.73 -15.50 -2.52
CA VAL A 284 10.83 -16.01 -1.69
C VAL A 284 11.11 -17.53 -1.96
N LYS A 285 10.49 -18.12 -2.95
CA LYS A 285 10.82 -19.47 -3.44
C LYS A 285 11.77 -19.41 -4.63
#